data_08d00aa9aad1d36520d54e6ab3d31138
#
_entry.id   08d00aa9aad1d36520d54e6ab3d31138
#
_cell.length_a   1.000
_cell.length_b   1.000
_cell.length_c   1.000
_cell.angle_alpha   90.00
_cell.angle_beta   90.00
_cell.angle_gamma   90.00
#
_symmetry.space_group_name_H-M   'P 1'
#
loop_
_entity.id
_entity.type
_entity.pdbx_description
1 polymer ?
#
loop_
_entity_poly.entity_id
_entity_poly.type
_entity_poly.pdbx_seq_one_letter_code
_entity_poly.pdbx_strand_id
1 'polypeptide(L)'
;FAVRRELFEPMEPDTLLDDFILSLRIAMKGYTIAYCTNAYAIESGSADMGEEEKRKVRIAAGGLQSIWRLRPLLNPFRYGILSFQYTSHRVLRWSVTPFLLFALLPLNIVVLLLGESPLFYGTLLGLQILFYGMGYWGYYLSTRQIKNKILFIPYYFLFMNVNVLKGIGYLKRKKGSGAWEKAKRAEK
;
A
#
# COMPACT_ATOMS: atom_id res chain seq x y z
N PHE A 1 -16.14 -3.55 -12.13
CA PHE A 1 -15.53 -4.26 -13.27
C PHE A 1 -16.46 -5.35 -13.80
N ALA A 2 -16.27 -5.80 -15.04
CA ALA A 2 -17.00 -6.93 -15.64
C ALA A 2 -16.00 -8.03 -16.00
N VAL A 3 -16.41 -9.29 -15.83
CA VAL A 3 -15.60 -10.47 -16.12
C VAL A 3 -16.46 -11.44 -16.93
N ARG A 4 -15.87 -12.08 -17.93
CA ARG A 4 -16.53 -13.18 -18.65
C ARG A 4 -16.81 -14.33 -17.67
N ARG A 5 -18.02 -14.88 -17.71
CA ARG A 5 -18.46 -15.91 -16.78
C ARG A 5 -17.54 -17.14 -16.77
N GLU A 6 -17.03 -17.53 -17.92
CA GLU A 6 -16.10 -18.65 -18.11
C GLU A 6 -14.72 -18.44 -17.45
N LEU A 7 -14.32 -17.17 -17.19
CA LEU A 7 -13.07 -16.82 -16.54
C LEU A 7 -13.23 -16.59 -15.03
N PHE A 8 -14.45 -16.62 -14.54
CA PHE A 8 -14.69 -16.46 -13.12
C PHE A 8 -14.29 -17.72 -12.36
N GLU A 9 -13.46 -17.57 -11.36
CA GLU A 9 -13.07 -18.62 -10.42
C GLU A 9 -13.57 -18.25 -9.02
N PRO A 10 -14.17 -19.21 -8.30
CA PRO A 10 -14.50 -18.99 -6.89
C PRO A 10 -13.25 -18.60 -6.10
N MET A 11 -13.40 -17.61 -5.24
CA MET A 11 -12.33 -17.15 -4.35
C MET A 11 -12.39 -17.86 -3.01
N GLU A 12 -11.25 -17.96 -2.37
CA GLU A 12 -11.17 -18.47 -1.00
C GLU A 12 -11.96 -17.54 -0.06
N PRO A 13 -12.72 -18.07 0.92
CA PRO A 13 -13.63 -17.28 1.77
C PRO A 13 -12.95 -16.17 2.58
N ASP A 14 -11.65 -16.30 2.84
CA ASP A 14 -10.84 -15.33 3.57
C ASP A 14 -10.16 -14.27 2.67
N THR A 15 -10.54 -14.19 1.38
CA THR A 15 -9.96 -13.23 0.42
C THR A 15 -10.36 -11.80 0.78
N LEU A 16 -9.35 -10.92 0.94
CA LEU A 16 -9.53 -9.51 1.29
C LEU A 16 -9.61 -8.58 0.06
N LEU A 17 -8.96 -8.95 -1.04
CA LEU A 17 -8.95 -8.21 -2.32
C LEU A 17 -9.29 -9.16 -3.45
N ASP A 18 -10.56 -9.53 -3.54
CA ASP A 18 -11.11 -10.47 -4.52
C ASP A 18 -10.98 -9.96 -5.96
N ASP A 19 -11.33 -8.71 -6.20
CA ASP A 19 -11.22 -8.05 -7.50
C ASP A 19 -9.79 -8.05 -8.05
N PHE A 20 -8.82 -7.75 -7.18
CA PHE A 20 -7.41 -7.70 -7.54
C PHE A 20 -6.84 -9.09 -7.85
N ILE A 21 -7.13 -10.09 -7.01
CA ILE A 21 -6.63 -11.45 -7.20
C ILE A 21 -7.27 -12.08 -8.44
N LEU A 22 -8.58 -11.93 -8.63
CA LEU A 22 -9.28 -12.45 -9.80
C LEU A 22 -8.72 -11.87 -11.09
N SER A 23 -8.55 -10.55 -11.15
CA SER A 23 -7.99 -9.88 -12.33
C SER A 23 -6.61 -10.40 -12.70
N LEU A 24 -5.72 -10.59 -11.72
CA LEU A 24 -4.37 -11.11 -11.98
C LEU A 24 -4.37 -12.60 -12.33
N ARG A 25 -5.25 -13.42 -11.72
CA ARG A 25 -5.41 -14.83 -12.14
C ARG A 25 -5.84 -14.94 -13.62
N ILE A 26 -6.73 -14.06 -14.06
CA ILE A 26 -7.16 -13.98 -15.46
C ILE A 26 -5.98 -13.54 -16.36
N ALA A 27 -5.22 -12.53 -15.96
CA ALA A 27 -4.04 -12.10 -16.70
C ALA A 27 -2.96 -13.18 -16.80
N MET A 28 -2.76 -13.99 -15.74
CA MET A 28 -1.85 -15.15 -15.76
C MET A 28 -2.25 -16.24 -16.77
N LYS A 29 -3.51 -16.28 -17.18
CA LYS A 29 -4.02 -17.18 -18.26
C LYS A 29 -3.81 -16.60 -19.66
N GLY A 30 -3.18 -15.43 -19.79
CA GLY A 30 -2.90 -14.76 -21.07
C GLY A 30 -4.01 -13.82 -21.56
N TYR A 31 -5.05 -13.58 -20.78
CA TYR A 31 -6.09 -12.61 -21.13
C TYR A 31 -5.69 -11.18 -20.77
N THR A 32 -6.20 -10.24 -21.54
CA THR A 32 -5.95 -8.81 -21.34
C THR A 32 -7.06 -8.16 -20.52
N ILE A 33 -6.71 -7.23 -19.64
CA ILE A 33 -7.65 -6.38 -18.92
C ILE A 33 -7.76 -5.08 -19.70
N ALA A 34 -8.94 -4.81 -20.28
CA ALA A 34 -9.20 -3.59 -21.03
C ALA A 34 -9.82 -2.51 -20.13
N TYR A 35 -9.41 -1.26 -20.32
CA TYR A 35 -10.02 -0.11 -19.68
C TYR A 35 -11.21 0.36 -20.52
N CYS A 36 -12.37 0.55 -19.89
CA CYS A 36 -13.56 1.08 -20.56
C CYS A 36 -13.78 2.55 -20.15
N THR A 37 -13.51 3.47 -21.07
CA THR A 37 -13.62 4.93 -20.80
C THR A 37 -15.05 5.40 -20.55
N ASN A 38 -16.04 4.67 -21.08
CA ASN A 38 -17.45 5.02 -20.97
C ASN A 38 -18.12 4.45 -19.69
N ALA A 39 -17.40 3.62 -18.92
CA ALA A 39 -17.89 3.05 -17.68
C ALA A 39 -17.11 3.64 -16.50
N TYR A 40 -17.78 4.44 -15.66
CA TYR A 40 -17.20 5.02 -14.46
C TYR A 40 -18.09 4.81 -13.25
N ALA A 41 -17.47 4.74 -12.09
CA ALA A 41 -18.15 4.70 -10.80
C ALA A 41 -17.77 5.93 -9.99
N ILE A 42 -18.76 6.55 -9.36
CA ILE A 42 -18.55 7.68 -8.45
C ILE A 42 -18.57 7.13 -7.03
N GLU A 43 -17.51 7.38 -6.29
CA GLU A 43 -17.35 6.89 -4.94
C GLU A 43 -16.98 8.06 -4.01
N SER A 44 -17.70 8.22 -2.89
CA SER A 44 -17.32 9.19 -1.86
C SER A 44 -16.07 8.73 -1.13
N GLY A 45 -15.22 9.68 -0.73
CA GLY A 45 -14.05 9.39 0.12
C GLY A 45 -14.44 8.85 1.49
N SER A 46 -13.45 8.45 2.27
CA SER A 46 -13.65 8.10 3.69
C SER A 46 -14.11 9.33 4.47
N ALA A 47 -14.97 9.14 5.48
CA ALA A 47 -15.53 10.24 6.27
C ALA A 47 -14.44 11.05 7.01
N ASP A 48 -13.44 10.35 7.54
CA ASP A 48 -12.31 10.94 8.25
C ASP A 48 -11.04 10.09 8.08
N MET A 49 -9.92 10.55 8.68
CA MET A 49 -8.63 9.86 8.60
C MET A 49 -8.62 8.52 9.35
N GLY A 50 -9.46 8.33 10.37
CA GLY A 50 -9.58 7.06 11.08
C GLY A 50 -10.27 6.00 10.22
N GLU A 51 -11.31 6.37 9.51
CA GLU A 51 -11.98 5.49 8.54
C GLU A 51 -11.06 5.20 7.33
N GLU A 52 -10.27 6.19 6.90
CA GLU A 52 -9.26 5.98 5.86
C GLU A 52 -8.16 5.02 6.35
N GLU A 53 -7.74 5.09 7.62
CA GLU A 53 -6.80 4.15 8.22
C GLU A 53 -7.33 2.71 8.18
N LYS A 54 -8.55 2.47 8.64
CA LYS A 54 -9.18 1.14 8.58
C LYS A 54 -9.18 0.57 7.16
N ARG A 55 -9.55 1.41 6.19
CA ARG A 55 -9.55 1.06 4.77
C ARG A 55 -8.13 0.72 4.27
N LYS A 56 -7.12 1.54 4.58
CA LYS A 56 -5.73 1.34 4.12
C LYS A 56 -5.07 0.13 4.76
N VAL A 57 -5.30 -0.10 6.05
CA VAL A 57 -4.81 -1.29 6.76
C VAL A 57 -5.37 -2.57 6.12
N ARG A 58 -6.67 -2.59 5.78
CA ARG A 58 -7.29 -3.72 5.10
C ARG A 58 -6.71 -3.94 3.70
N ILE A 59 -6.57 -2.87 2.90
CA ILE A 59 -5.98 -2.95 1.56
C ILE A 59 -4.53 -3.47 1.64
N ALA A 60 -3.76 -3.02 2.61
CA ALA A 60 -2.40 -3.49 2.83
C ALA A 60 -2.35 -4.98 3.23
N ALA A 61 -3.22 -5.39 4.14
CA ALA A 61 -3.35 -6.80 4.53
C ALA A 61 -3.73 -7.69 3.33
N GLY A 62 -4.71 -7.26 2.53
CA GLY A 62 -5.11 -7.96 1.31
C GLY A 62 -4.00 -7.97 0.25
N GLY A 63 -3.22 -6.88 0.16
CA GLY A 63 -2.03 -6.82 -0.68
C GLY A 63 -0.97 -7.84 -0.29
N LEU A 64 -0.66 -7.97 1.00
CA LEU A 64 0.26 -8.97 1.52
C LEU A 64 -0.27 -10.40 1.31
N GLN A 65 -1.58 -10.62 1.51
CA GLN A 65 -2.23 -11.90 1.23
C GLN A 65 -2.13 -12.24 -0.26
N SER A 66 -2.32 -11.26 -1.14
CA SER A 66 -2.24 -11.46 -2.60
C SER A 66 -0.83 -11.86 -3.04
N ILE A 67 0.23 -11.34 -2.41
CA ILE A 67 1.62 -11.74 -2.70
C ILE A 67 1.80 -13.24 -2.50
N TRP A 68 1.27 -13.77 -1.40
CA TRP A 68 1.35 -15.20 -1.13
C TRP A 68 0.53 -16.04 -2.11
N ARG A 69 -0.70 -15.62 -2.42
CA ARG A 69 -1.60 -16.34 -3.32
C ARG A 69 -1.18 -16.30 -4.78
N LEU A 70 -0.58 -15.19 -5.19
CA LEU A 70 -0.09 -14.97 -6.55
C LEU A 70 1.42 -15.19 -6.68
N ARG A 71 2.05 -15.92 -5.74
CA ARG A 71 3.48 -16.23 -5.78
C ARG A 71 3.98 -16.80 -7.12
N PRO A 72 3.22 -17.60 -7.89
CA PRO A 72 3.66 -18.04 -9.22
C PRO A 72 3.93 -16.87 -10.18
N LEU A 73 3.20 -15.75 -10.02
CA LEU A 73 3.36 -14.54 -10.83
C LEU A 73 4.70 -13.82 -10.59
N LEU A 74 5.43 -14.15 -9.52
CA LEU A 74 6.77 -13.61 -9.25
C LEU A 74 7.84 -14.18 -10.20
N ASN A 75 7.52 -15.20 -11.02
CA ASN A 75 8.45 -15.78 -11.97
C ASN A 75 8.50 -14.96 -13.27
N PRO A 76 9.57 -14.15 -13.51
CA PRO A 76 9.68 -13.33 -14.70
C PRO A 76 9.89 -14.15 -15.97
N PHE A 77 10.48 -15.36 -15.87
CA PHE A 77 10.68 -16.25 -17.01
C PHE A 77 9.38 -16.82 -17.56
N ARG A 78 8.36 -16.95 -16.71
CA ARG A 78 7.04 -17.46 -17.11
C ARG A 78 6.08 -16.36 -17.53
N TYR A 79 6.09 -15.20 -16.85
CA TYR A 79 5.08 -14.16 -17.01
C TYR A 79 5.68 -12.83 -17.55
N GLY A 80 6.97 -12.77 -17.81
CA GLY A 80 7.62 -11.64 -18.46
C GLY A 80 7.29 -10.30 -17.80
N ILE A 81 6.80 -9.38 -18.62
CA ILE A 81 6.50 -8.00 -18.21
C ILE A 81 5.41 -7.91 -17.11
N LEU A 82 4.45 -8.83 -17.12
CA LEU A 82 3.41 -8.88 -16.09
C LEU A 82 4.01 -9.16 -14.70
N SER A 83 4.98 -10.07 -14.61
CA SER A 83 5.74 -10.34 -13.38
C SER A 83 6.50 -9.12 -12.92
N PHE A 84 7.20 -8.43 -13.83
CA PHE A 84 7.95 -7.22 -13.52
C PHE A 84 7.03 -6.10 -12.99
N GLN A 85 5.92 -5.83 -13.67
CA GLN A 85 4.93 -4.83 -13.24
C GLN A 85 4.33 -5.17 -11.87
N TYR A 86 3.96 -6.42 -11.66
CA TYR A 86 3.42 -6.87 -10.38
C TYR A 86 4.43 -6.70 -9.25
N THR A 87 5.67 -7.15 -9.46
CA THR A 87 6.72 -7.08 -8.45
C THR A 87 7.07 -5.63 -8.11
N SER A 88 7.34 -4.79 -9.12
CA SER A 88 7.77 -3.41 -8.90
C SER A 88 6.68 -2.53 -8.30
N HIS A 89 5.43 -2.62 -8.79
CA HIS A 89 4.35 -1.71 -8.37
C HIS A 89 3.53 -2.19 -7.18
N ARG A 90 3.54 -3.50 -6.90
CA ARG A 90 2.71 -4.08 -5.83
C ARG A 90 3.53 -4.78 -4.75
N VAL A 91 4.35 -5.76 -5.13
CA VAL A 91 5.09 -6.56 -4.14
C VAL A 91 6.05 -5.68 -3.34
N LEU A 92 6.95 -4.94 -4.00
CA LEU A 92 7.89 -4.05 -3.31
C LEU A 92 7.18 -3.00 -2.46
N ARG A 93 6.10 -2.42 -2.96
CA ARG A 93 5.32 -1.40 -2.24
C ARG A 93 4.68 -1.93 -0.96
N TRP A 94 4.19 -3.18 -0.95
CA TRP A 94 3.52 -3.76 0.21
C TRP A 94 4.44 -4.58 1.11
N SER A 95 5.69 -4.84 0.70
CA SER A 95 6.64 -5.62 1.49
C SER A 95 7.89 -4.83 1.85
N VAL A 96 8.75 -4.54 0.90
CA VAL A 96 10.11 -4.03 1.14
C VAL A 96 10.13 -2.53 1.45
N THR A 97 9.42 -1.72 0.65
CA THR A 97 9.49 -0.25 0.71
C THR A 97 9.18 0.33 2.09
N PRO A 98 8.12 -0.10 2.82
CA PRO A 98 7.84 0.45 4.14
C PRO A 98 8.94 0.18 5.16
N PHE A 99 9.57 -1.00 5.10
CA PHE A 99 10.66 -1.35 6.00
C PHE A 99 11.92 -0.55 5.68
N LEU A 100 12.28 -0.44 4.39
CA LEU A 100 13.44 0.35 3.97
C LEU A 100 13.28 1.83 4.32
N LEU A 101 12.09 2.40 4.16
CA LEU A 101 11.83 3.78 4.52
C LEU A 101 12.23 4.08 5.97
N PHE A 102 11.80 3.23 6.92
CA PHE A 102 12.12 3.42 8.32
C PHE A 102 13.55 2.98 8.67
N ALA A 103 14.12 2.00 7.95
CA ALA A 103 15.50 1.56 8.16
C ALA A 103 16.54 2.56 7.65
N LEU A 104 16.19 3.41 6.67
CA LEU A 104 17.10 4.41 6.12
C LEU A 104 17.60 5.41 7.18
N LEU A 105 16.77 5.79 8.16
CA LEU A 105 17.18 6.74 9.19
C LEU A 105 18.30 6.18 10.08
N PRO A 106 18.13 5.04 10.77
CA PRO A 106 19.19 4.45 11.57
C PRO A 106 20.43 4.06 10.74
N LEU A 107 20.22 3.58 9.50
CA LEU A 107 21.34 3.27 8.61
C LEU A 107 22.18 4.51 8.30
N ASN A 108 21.55 5.64 7.99
CA ASN A 108 22.26 6.88 7.73
C ASN A 108 23.02 7.40 8.96
N ILE A 109 22.46 7.25 10.17
CA ILE A 109 23.15 7.57 11.41
C ILE A 109 24.40 6.69 11.56
N VAL A 110 24.30 5.39 11.32
CA VAL A 110 25.45 4.47 11.40
C VAL A 110 26.53 4.87 10.40
N VAL A 111 26.19 5.13 9.14
CA VAL A 111 27.16 5.54 8.12
C VAL A 111 27.86 6.86 8.50
N LEU A 112 27.11 7.81 9.06
CA LEU A 112 27.67 9.07 9.53
C LEU A 112 28.65 8.87 10.70
N LEU A 113 28.32 7.98 11.64
CA LEU A 113 29.19 7.64 12.77
C LEU A 113 30.48 6.90 12.34
N LEU A 114 30.46 6.20 11.22
CA LEU A 114 31.64 5.57 10.63
C LEU A 114 32.56 6.59 9.92
N GLY A 115 32.16 7.86 9.85
CA GLY A 115 32.97 8.95 9.30
C GLY A 115 32.96 9.04 7.77
N GLU A 116 32.11 8.29 7.11
CA GLU A 116 31.97 8.30 5.64
C GLU A 116 31.31 9.61 5.17
N SER A 117 32.01 10.41 4.37
CA SER A 117 31.49 11.62 3.74
C SER A 117 30.54 12.45 4.63
N PRO A 118 31.02 13.02 5.75
CA PRO A 118 30.14 13.57 6.79
C PRO A 118 29.25 14.73 6.29
N LEU A 119 29.70 15.50 5.31
CA LEU A 119 28.88 16.57 4.72
C LEU A 119 27.67 15.99 3.95
N PHE A 120 27.90 14.96 3.14
CA PHE A 120 26.83 14.33 2.34
C PHE A 120 25.80 13.62 3.24
N TYR A 121 26.26 12.70 4.09
CA TYR A 121 25.36 11.94 4.95
C TYR A 121 24.74 12.77 6.06
N GLY A 122 25.46 13.81 6.55
CA GLY A 122 24.91 14.80 7.49
C GLY A 122 23.78 15.62 6.86
N THR A 123 23.96 16.09 5.62
CA THR A 123 22.90 16.79 4.88
C THR A 123 21.70 15.88 4.64
N LEU A 124 21.93 14.62 4.24
CA LEU A 124 20.88 13.64 4.03
C LEU A 124 20.11 13.34 5.31
N LEU A 125 20.81 13.22 6.46
CA LEU A 125 20.18 13.04 7.77
C LEU A 125 19.32 14.26 8.14
N GLY A 126 19.80 15.46 7.91
CA GLY A 126 19.04 16.69 8.13
C GLY A 126 17.74 16.72 7.31
N LEU A 127 17.80 16.34 6.03
CA LEU A 127 16.62 16.25 5.16
C LEU A 127 15.65 15.15 5.63
N GLN A 128 16.15 14.01 6.10
CA GLN A 128 15.32 12.95 6.65
C GLN A 128 14.59 13.40 7.92
N ILE A 129 15.30 14.04 8.86
CA ILE A 129 14.71 14.58 10.09
C ILE A 129 13.64 15.62 9.76
N LEU A 130 13.94 16.53 8.83
CA LEU A 130 12.97 17.52 8.35
C LEU A 130 11.72 16.86 7.78
N PHE A 131 11.89 15.85 6.91
CA PHE A 131 10.77 15.12 6.30
C PHE A 131 9.88 14.42 7.35
N TYR A 132 10.49 13.70 8.31
CA TYR A 132 9.74 13.05 9.39
C TYR A 132 9.08 14.07 10.32
N GLY A 133 9.77 15.17 10.61
CA GLY A 133 9.22 16.27 11.40
C GLY A 133 8.01 16.92 10.74
N MET A 134 8.09 17.20 9.43
CA MET A 134 6.96 17.71 8.64
C MET A 134 5.79 16.71 8.63
N GLY A 135 6.07 15.43 8.52
CA GLY A 135 5.05 14.38 8.57
C GLY A 135 4.35 14.31 9.94
N TYR A 136 5.11 14.38 11.02
CA TYR A 136 4.55 14.43 12.38
C TYR A 136 3.73 15.72 12.62
N TRP A 137 4.21 16.87 12.16
CA TRP A 137 3.47 18.13 12.26
C TRP A 137 2.18 18.08 11.43
N GLY A 138 2.23 17.50 10.24
CA GLY A 138 1.04 17.28 9.40
C GLY A 138 0.01 16.37 10.07
N TYR A 139 0.46 15.31 10.76
CA TYR A 139 -0.40 14.47 11.59
C TYR A 139 -1.07 15.30 12.71
N TYR A 140 -0.30 16.08 13.45
CA TYR A 140 -0.83 16.93 14.53
C TYR A 140 -1.89 17.93 14.03
N LEU A 141 -1.63 18.60 12.89
CA LEU A 141 -2.61 19.50 12.28
C LEU A 141 -3.87 18.74 11.82
N SER A 142 -3.71 17.55 11.26
CA SER A 142 -4.82 16.70 10.82
C SER A 142 -5.73 16.31 11.99
N THR A 143 -5.18 15.99 13.16
CA THR A 143 -5.97 15.70 14.38
C THR A 143 -6.74 16.92 14.88
N ARG A 144 -6.24 18.13 14.59
CA ARG A 144 -6.91 19.41 14.90
C ARG A 144 -7.87 19.90 13.82
N GLN A 145 -8.11 19.09 12.77
CA GLN A 145 -8.95 19.45 11.62
C GLN A 145 -8.41 20.67 10.83
N ILE A 146 -7.14 21.02 11.00
CA ILE A 146 -6.49 22.14 10.29
C ILE A 146 -5.94 21.61 8.96
N LYS A 147 -6.46 22.17 7.85
CA LYS A 147 -6.03 21.78 6.49
C LYS A 147 -4.77 22.54 6.09
N ASN A 148 -3.64 21.83 5.93
CA ASN A 148 -2.42 22.36 5.35
C ASN A 148 -1.93 21.40 4.24
N LYS A 149 -2.01 21.84 2.99
CA LYS A 149 -1.70 21.01 1.82
C LYS A 149 -0.23 20.58 1.76
N ILE A 150 0.69 21.45 2.18
CA ILE A 150 2.15 21.18 2.12
C ILE A 150 2.53 20.11 3.15
N LEU A 151 2.09 20.25 4.38
CA LEU A 151 2.39 19.30 5.46
C LEU A 151 1.57 18.00 5.33
N PHE A 152 0.43 18.05 4.62
CA PHE A 152 -0.37 16.86 4.37
C PHE A 152 0.35 15.84 3.48
N ILE A 153 1.21 16.28 2.55
CA ILE A 153 1.94 15.37 1.64
C ILE A 153 2.88 14.43 2.41
N PRO A 154 3.88 14.91 3.19
CA PRO A 154 4.74 14.03 3.95
C PRO A 154 3.98 13.23 5.02
N TYR A 155 2.97 13.82 5.67
CA TYR A 155 2.10 13.09 6.59
C TYR A 155 1.42 11.92 5.91
N TYR A 156 0.73 12.15 4.79
CA TYR A 156 -0.01 11.09 4.09
C TYR A 156 0.91 10.00 3.53
N PHE A 157 2.11 10.38 3.09
CA PHE A 157 3.12 9.42 2.65
C PHE A 157 3.56 8.49 3.80
N LEU A 158 3.88 9.05 4.97
CA LEU A 158 4.21 8.26 6.16
C LEU A 158 3.01 7.41 6.62
N PHE A 159 1.83 8.01 6.67
CA PHE A 159 0.57 7.33 7.01
C PHE A 159 0.35 6.09 6.15
N MET A 160 0.54 6.19 4.83
CA MET A 160 0.40 5.05 3.92
C MET A 160 1.37 3.91 4.24
N ASN A 161 2.64 4.24 4.54
CA ASN A 161 3.67 3.24 4.84
C ASN A 161 3.45 2.60 6.23
N VAL A 162 3.07 3.38 7.24
CA VAL A 162 2.70 2.87 8.57
C VAL A 162 1.52 1.91 8.47
N ASN A 163 0.52 2.21 7.64
CA ASN A 163 -0.64 1.34 7.47
C ASN A 163 -0.30 0.02 6.78
N VAL A 164 0.75 -0.04 5.97
CA VAL A 164 1.25 -1.33 5.48
C VAL A 164 1.79 -2.18 6.62
N LEU A 165 2.56 -1.60 7.54
CA LEU A 165 3.06 -2.32 8.72
C LEU A 165 1.91 -2.77 9.64
N LYS A 166 0.91 -1.91 9.87
CA LYS A 166 -0.32 -2.29 10.59
C LYS A 166 -1.09 -3.42 9.89
N GLY A 167 -1.07 -3.44 8.56
CA GLY A 167 -1.67 -4.50 7.73
C GLY A 167 -1.11 -5.89 8.01
N ILE A 168 0.19 -6.00 8.33
CA ILE A 168 0.82 -7.26 8.75
C ILE A 168 0.18 -7.78 10.04
N GLY A 169 0.03 -6.90 11.03
CA GLY A 169 -0.64 -7.24 12.30
C GLY A 169 -2.11 -7.63 12.09
N TYR A 170 -2.82 -6.91 11.23
CA TYR A 170 -4.21 -7.21 10.89
C TYR A 170 -4.33 -8.61 10.26
N LEU A 171 -3.48 -8.94 9.28
CA LEU A 171 -3.49 -10.23 8.60
C LEU A 171 -3.21 -11.40 9.57
N LYS A 172 -2.32 -11.20 10.55
CA LYS A 172 -2.02 -12.22 11.57
C LYS A 172 -3.20 -12.46 12.53
N ARG A 173 -3.97 -11.43 12.84
CA ARG A 173 -5.12 -11.51 13.79
C ARG A 173 -6.38 -12.10 13.16
N LYS A 174 -6.65 -11.76 11.90
CA LYS A 174 -7.84 -12.22 11.16
C LYS A 174 -7.58 -13.49 10.35
N LYS A 175 -7.27 -14.58 10.99
CA LYS A 175 -7.20 -15.89 10.32
C LYS A 175 -8.61 -16.40 10.02
N GLY A 176 -8.92 -16.62 8.74
CA GLY A 176 -10.07 -17.42 8.30
C GLY A 176 -11.38 -16.70 7.95
N SER A 177 -11.45 -15.37 7.97
CA SER A 177 -12.66 -14.65 7.55
C SER A 177 -12.35 -13.47 6.64
N GLY A 178 -12.92 -13.45 5.44
CA GLY A 178 -12.93 -12.29 4.54
C GLY A 178 -13.91 -11.19 4.96
N ALA A 179 -14.78 -11.45 5.95
CA ALA A 179 -15.72 -10.47 6.47
C ALA A 179 -14.99 -9.30 7.15
N TRP A 180 -15.36 -8.08 6.81
CA TRP A 180 -14.75 -6.85 7.32
C TRP A 180 -15.82 -5.77 7.56
N GLU A 181 -15.51 -4.90 8.50
CA GLU A 181 -16.33 -3.74 8.76
C GLU A 181 -16.13 -2.69 7.67
N LYS A 182 -17.21 -2.25 7.01
CA LYS A 182 -17.13 -1.19 6.00
C LYS A 182 -16.70 0.12 6.64
N ALA A 183 -15.68 0.77 6.09
CA ALA A 183 -15.33 2.13 6.46
C ALA A 183 -16.50 3.08 6.15
N LYS A 184 -16.82 3.97 7.08
CA LYS A 184 -17.84 5.00 6.88
C LYS A 184 -17.38 5.97 5.78
N ARG A 185 -18.31 6.33 4.91
CA ARG A 185 -18.05 7.29 3.83
C ARG A 185 -18.57 8.66 4.22
N ALA A 186 -17.95 9.70 3.64
CA ALA A 186 -18.45 11.05 3.78
C ALA A 186 -19.86 11.13 3.16
N GLU A 187 -20.81 11.64 3.91
CA GLU A 187 -22.12 12.02 3.40
C GLU A 187 -21.94 13.17 2.41
N LYS A 188 -22.71 13.16 1.30
CA LYS A 188 -22.69 14.21 0.28
C LYS A 188 -23.39 15.45 0.78
#